data_44d1fe633a6cb9e6af8035c8807b6e4a
#
_entry.id   44d1fe633a6cb9e6af8035c8807b6e4a
#
_cell.length_a   1.000
_cell.length_b   1.000
_cell.length_c   1.000
_cell.angle_alpha   90.00
_cell.angle_beta   90.00
_cell.angle_gamma   90.00
#
_symmetry.space_group_name_H-M   'P 1'
#
loop_
_entity.id
_entity.type
_entity.pdbx_description
1 polymer ?
#
loop_
_entity_poly.entity_id
_entity_poly.type
_entity_poly.pdbx_seq_one_letter_code
_entity_poly.pdbx_strand_id
1 'polypeptide(L)'
;MKAIAKLGIVLAMAGSLFMTSCAGSYYVTDQPAEPIYVRPAPPYDGAVWIGGEWTWNGGRYVYARGYWAHARAGRVWVAGGWYHGPRGYRWHRGHWG
;
A
#
# COMPACT_ATOMS: atom_id res chain seq x y z
N MET A 1 -4.66 -45.95 -1.06
CA MET A 1 -4.01 -45.30 0.08
C MET A 1 -2.76 -44.55 -0.31
N LYS A 2 -1.84 -45.12 -1.07
CA LYS A 2 -0.64 -44.44 -1.50
C LYS A 2 -0.94 -43.25 -2.41
N ALA A 3 -1.95 -43.31 -3.26
CA ALA A 3 -2.34 -42.21 -4.15
C ALA A 3 -2.86 -41.01 -3.37
N ILE A 4 -3.54 -41.21 -2.26
CA ILE A 4 -4.07 -40.13 -1.43
C ILE A 4 -2.95 -39.32 -0.79
N ALA A 5 -1.93 -39.98 -0.30
CA ALA A 5 -0.77 -39.28 0.27
C ALA A 5 -0.06 -38.38 -0.76
N LYS A 6 0.05 -38.85 -1.99
CA LYS A 6 0.66 -38.06 -3.07
C LYS A 6 -0.17 -36.83 -3.41
N LEU A 7 -1.48 -36.93 -3.41
CA LEU A 7 -2.36 -35.80 -3.65
C LEU A 7 -2.22 -34.73 -2.57
N GLY A 8 -2.06 -35.12 -1.32
CA GLY A 8 -1.86 -34.17 -0.24
C GLY A 8 -0.57 -33.35 -0.42
N ILE A 9 0.50 -33.98 -0.85
CA ILE A 9 1.77 -33.31 -1.11
C ILE A 9 1.63 -32.28 -2.24
N VAL A 10 0.94 -32.61 -3.31
CA VAL A 10 0.74 -31.69 -4.44
C VAL A 10 -0.04 -30.47 -4.02
N LEU A 11 -1.06 -30.61 -3.21
CA LEU A 11 -1.86 -29.48 -2.72
C LEU A 11 -1.02 -28.54 -1.86
N ALA A 12 -0.15 -29.04 -1.03
CA ALA A 12 0.72 -28.22 -0.20
C ALA A 12 1.67 -27.39 -1.05
N MET A 13 2.22 -27.96 -2.11
CA MET A 13 3.11 -27.23 -3.00
C MET A 13 2.37 -26.13 -3.76
N ALA A 14 1.16 -26.38 -4.20
CA ALA A 14 0.36 -25.37 -4.89
C ALA A 14 0.08 -24.18 -3.98
N GLY A 15 -0.21 -24.40 -2.70
CA GLY A 15 -0.41 -23.32 -1.75
C GLY A 15 0.84 -22.45 -1.56
N SER A 16 2.00 -23.06 -1.49
CA SER A 16 3.26 -22.32 -1.37
C SER A 16 3.53 -21.44 -2.59
N LEU A 17 3.29 -21.92 -3.78
CA LEU A 17 3.46 -21.16 -5.02
C LEU A 17 2.53 -19.95 -5.05
N PHE A 18 1.30 -20.12 -4.61
CA PHE A 18 0.34 -19.03 -4.55
C PHE A 18 0.82 -17.89 -3.65
N MET A 19 1.36 -18.19 -2.49
CA MET A 19 1.90 -17.17 -1.58
C MET A 19 3.09 -16.45 -2.17
N THR A 20 3.96 -17.16 -2.86
CA THR A 20 5.13 -16.56 -3.50
C THR A 20 4.73 -15.56 -4.57
N SER A 21 3.71 -15.84 -5.36
CA SER A 21 3.29 -14.92 -6.42
C SER A 21 2.68 -13.62 -5.89
N CYS A 22 2.13 -13.61 -4.67
CA CYS A 22 1.62 -12.39 -4.08
C CYS A 22 2.70 -11.39 -3.69
N ALA A 23 3.90 -11.85 -3.39
CA ALA A 23 4.98 -11.02 -2.89
C ALA A 23 5.53 -10.02 -3.91
N GLY A 24 5.29 -10.21 -5.20
CA GLY A 24 5.83 -9.35 -6.26
C GLY A 24 4.83 -8.40 -6.89
N SER A 25 3.66 -8.20 -6.30
CA SER A 25 2.51 -7.58 -6.96
C SER A 25 2.34 -6.07 -6.72
N TYR A 26 3.36 -5.37 -6.20
CA TYR A 26 3.22 -3.98 -5.79
C TYR A 26 3.65 -2.96 -6.83
N TYR A 27 4.18 -3.41 -7.95
CA TYR A 27 4.64 -2.50 -9.00
C TYR A 27 3.57 -2.36 -10.08
N VAL A 28 3.37 -1.13 -10.55
CA VAL A 28 2.46 -0.83 -11.65
C VAL A 28 3.20 -0.09 -12.76
N THR A 29 2.76 -0.27 -13.99
CA THR A 29 3.40 0.34 -15.15
C THR A 29 3.25 1.87 -15.14
N ASP A 30 2.07 2.35 -14.77
CA ASP A 30 1.77 3.77 -14.72
C ASP A 30 1.22 4.14 -13.35
N GLN A 31 1.52 5.36 -12.89
CA GLN A 31 0.92 5.87 -11.68
C GLN A 31 -0.57 6.06 -11.88
N PRO A 32 -1.41 5.57 -10.96
CA PRO A 32 -2.84 5.84 -11.04
C PRO A 32 -3.11 7.34 -10.90
N ALA A 33 -4.17 7.82 -11.54
CA ALA A 33 -4.56 9.21 -11.44
C ALA A 33 -5.08 9.51 -10.04
N GLU A 34 -4.55 10.57 -9.41
CA GLU A 34 -5.01 10.99 -8.11
C GLU A 34 -6.38 11.68 -8.25
N PRO A 35 -7.39 11.27 -7.46
CA PRO A 35 -8.68 11.94 -7.48
C PRO A 35 -8.56 13.41 -7.05
N ILE A 36 -9.33 14.26 -7.70
CA ILE A 36 -9.39 15.68 -7.36
C ILE A 36 -10.34 15.87 -6.19
N TYR A 37 -9.86 16.50 -5.12
CA TYR A 37 -10.70 16.87 -3.99
C TYR A 37 -10.13 18.11 -3.31
N VAL A 38 -10.97 18.81 -2.57
CA VAL A 38 -10.58 20.02 -1.85
C VAL A 38 -10.14 19.65 -0.45
N ARG A 39 -8.94 20.11 -0.04
CA ARG A 39 -8.47 19.94 1.33
C ARG A 39 -9.35 20.78 2.25
N PRO A 40 -10.01 20.17 3.24
CA PRO A 40 -10.78 20.96 4.21
C PRO A 40 -9.85 21.82 5.06
N ALA A 41 -10.40 22.90 5.62
CA ALA A 41 -9.65 23.76 6.52
C ALA A 41 -9.23 23.00 7.78
N PRO A 42 -8.08 23.36 8.39
CA PRO A 42 -7.66 22.72 9.65
C PRO A 42 -8.73 22.86 10.72
N PRO A 43 -9.14 21.76 11.38
CA PRO A 43 -10.20 21.84 12.40
C PRO A 43 -9.73 22.43 13.73
N TYR A 44 -8.42 22.52 13.95
CA TYR A 44 -7.83 23.08 15.16
C TYR A 44 -6.41 23.56 14.87
N ASP A 45 -5.87 24.42 15.72
CA ASP A 45 -4.51 24.91 15.58
C ASP A 45 -3.50 23.80 15.78
N GLY A 46 -2.46 23.80 14.95
CA GLY A 46 -1.42 22.78 15.02
C GLY A 46 -1.79 21.43 14.41
N ALA A 47 -2.90 21.37 13.70
CA ALA A 47 -3.25 20.15 12.97
C ALA A 47 -2.24 19.85 11.88
N VAL A 48 -1.91 18.57 11.70
CA VAL A 48 -0.97 18.09 10.69
C VAL A 48 -1.75 17.43 9.57
N TRP A 49 -1.48 17.84 8.34
CA TRP A 49 -2.10 17.24 7.17
C TRP A 49 -1.44 15.91 6.83
N ILE A 50 -2.22 14.84 6.88
CA ILE A 50 -1.80 13.54 6.41
C ILE A 50 -2.33 13.41 4.99
N GLY A 51 -1.46 13.53 4.00
CA GLY A 51 -1.84 13.46 2.60
C GLY A 51 -2.43 12.12 2.22
N GLY A 52 -3.05 12.05 1.05
CA GLY A 52 -3.63 10.81 0.55
C GLY A 52 -2.61 9.70 0.43
N GLU A 53 -3.07 8.49 0.57
CA GLU A 53 -2.24 7.29 0.50
C GLU A 53 -2.81 6.32 -0.51
N TRP A 54 -1.93 5.52 -1.09
CA TRP A 54 -2.30 4.44 -1.99
C TRP A 54 -2.06 3.12 -1.28
N THR A 55 -3.07 2.26 -1.28
CA THR A 55 -3.02 0.94 -0.65
C THR A 55 -3.18 -0.14 -1.71
N TRP A 56 -2.32 -1.14 -1.67
CA TRP A 56 -2.41 -2.28 -2.58
C TRP A 56 -3.53 -3.20 -2.14
N ASN A 57 -4.51 -3.40 -3.00
CA ASN A 57 -5.67 -4.22 -2.68
C ASN A 57 -6.17 -4.93 -3.92
N GLY A 58 -6.14 -6.25 -3.89
CA GLY A 58 -6.69 -7.07 -4.98
C GLY A 58 -6.02 -6.84 -6.34
N GLY A 59 -4.71 -6.64 -6.36
CA GLY A 59 -3.97 -6.47 -7.60
C GLY A 59 -3.93 -5.05 -8.17
N ARG A 60 -4.35 -4.07 -7.38
CA ARG A 60 -4.33 -2.66 -7.80
C ARG A 60 -4.17 -1.74 -6.60
N TYR A 61 -3.75 -0.50 -6.86
CA TYR A 61 -3.73 0.54 -5.84
C TYR A 61 -5.10 1.18 -5.69
N VAL A 62 -5.50 1.38 -4.44
CA VAL A 62 -6.74 2.07 -4.08
C VAL A 62 -6.37 3.32 -3.29
N TYR A 63 -6.95 4.46 -3.66
CA TYR A 63 -6.65 5.74 -3.03
C TYR A 63 -7.49 5.94 -1.78
N ALA A 64 -6.82 6.38 -0.70
CA ALA A 64 -7.45 6.86 0.51
C ALA A 64 -7.16 8.35 0.64
N ARG A 65 -8.20 9.18 0.78
CA ARG A 65 -8.04 10.63 0.85
C ARG A 65 -7.33 11.04 2.14
N GLY A 66 -6.65 12.20 2.08
CA GLY A 66 -5.97 12.76 3.23
C GLY A 66 -6.92 13.21 4.34
N TYR A 67 -6.36 13.46 5.50
CA TYR A 67 -7.10 13.90 6.67
C TYR A 67 -6.21 14.70 7.61
N TRP A 68 -6.81 15.41 8.54
CA TRP A 68 -6.09 16.15 9.56
C TRP A 68 -5.88 15.28 10.80
N ALA A 69 -4.66 15.32 11.35
CA ALA A 69 -4.29 14.55 12.52
C ALA A 69 -3.62 15.43 13.57
N HIS A 70 -3.63 14.98 14.81
CA HIS A 70 -2.91 15.66 15.87
C HIS A 70 -1.41 15.51 15.68
N ALA A 71 -0.67 16.59 15.95
CA ALA A 71 0.79 16.54 15.95
C ALA A 71 1.29 15.55 17.01
N ARG A 72 2.43 14.92 16.73
CA ARG A 72 3.09 14.03 17.67
C ARG A 72 4.37 14.71 18.16
N ALA A 73 4.54 14.77 19.47
CA ALA A 73 5.69 15.43 20.08
C ALA A 73 7.00 14.80 19.60
N GLY A 74 7.93 15.64 19.15
CA GLY A 74 9.22 15.19 18.66
C GLY A 74 9.19 14.47 17.33
N ARG A 75 8.08 14.49 16.61
CA ARG A 75 7.94 13.80 15.33
C ARG A 75 7.39 14.70 14.26
N VAL A 76 7.73 14.38 13.02
CA VAL A 76 7.26 15.09 11.83
C VAL A 76 6.63 14.07 10.89
N TRP A 77 5.51 14.46 10.26
CA TRP A 77 4.91 13.61 9.25
C TRP A 77 5.75 13.67 7.98
N VAL A 78 6.21 12.51 7.51
CA VAL A 78 6.92 12.36 6.25
C VAL A 78 5.93 11.83 5.23
N ALA A 79 5.62 12.63 4.22
CA ALA A 79 4.64 12.26 3.20
C ALA A 79 5.09 11.06 2.38
N GLY A 80 4.12 10.24 1.98
CA GLY A 80 4.38 9.15 1.05
C GLY A 80 4.63 9.66 -0.36
N GLY A 81 5.06 8.79 -1.23
CA GLY A 81 5.35 9.14 -2.61
C GLY A 81 5.55 7.92 -3.49
N TRP A 82 5.55 8.16 -4.80
CA TRP A 82 5.82 7.12 -5.77
C TRP A 82 7.31 6.93 -5.96
N TYR A 83 7.73 5.68 -5.91
CA TYR A 83 9.08 5.26 -6.26
C TYR A 83 9.05 4.65 -7.66
N HIS A 84 9.98 5.08 -8.53
CA HIS A 84 10.11 4.55 -9.87
C HIS A 84 11.36 3.67 -9.93
N GLY A 85 11.16 2.38 -10.16
CA GLY A 85 12.24 1.40 -10.28
C GLY A 85 12.16 0.61 -11.58
N PRO A 86 13.03 -0.41 -11.76
CA PRO A 86 13.05 -1.21 -12.99
C PRO A 86 11.74 -1.93 -13.30
N ARG A 87 10.96 -2.21 -12.27
CA ARG A 87 9.68 -2.93 -12.41
C ARG A 87 8.47 -2.01 -12.60
N GLY A 88 8.66 -0.69 -12.54
CA GLY A 88 7.58 0.27 -12.62
C GLY A 88 7.48 1.13 -11.37
N TYR A 89 6.27 1.54 -11.02
CA TYR A 89 6.01 2.43 -9.91
C TYR A 89 5.49 1.67 -8.70
N ARG A 90 5.98 2.07 -7.52
CA ARG A 90 5.54 1.53 -6.25
C ARG A 90 5.32 2.66 -5.27
N TRP A 91 4.23 2.61 -4.50
CA TRP A 91 3.94 3.61 -3.48
C TRP A 91 4.71 3.35 -2.19
N HIS A 92 5.41 4.36 -1.71
CA HIS A 92 6.01 4.39 -0.39
C HIS A 92 5.07 5.09 0.57
N ARG A 93 4.67 4.43 1.63
CA ARG A 93 3.74 4.99 2.59
C ARG A 93 4.36 6.12 3.40
N GLY A 94 3.56 7.14 3.72
CA GLY A 94 3.97 8.15 4.67
C GLY A 94 4.12 7.58 6.08
N HIS A 95 4.85 8.28 6.91
CA HIS A 95 5.11 7.83 8.27
C HIS A 95 5.52 8.99 9.16
N TRP A 96 5.45 8.77 10.47
CA TRP A 96 5.96 9.72 11.44
C TRP A 96 7.46 9.48 11.62
N GLY A 97 8.25 10.50 11.35
CA GLY A 97 9.71 10.44 11.45
C GLY A 97 10.27 11.23 12.63
#